data_2fd150a2ca1670a6f99271709b966862
#
_entry.id   2fd150a2ca1670a6f99271709b966862
#
_cell.length_a   1.000
_cell.length_b   1.000
_cell.length_c   1.000
_cell.angle_alpha   90.00
_cell.angle_beta   90.00
_cell.angle_gamma   90.00
#
_symmetry.space_group_name_H-M   'P 1'
#
loop_
_entity.id
_entity.type
_entity.pdbx_description
1 polymer ?
#
loop_
_entity_poly.entity_id
_entity_poly.type
_entity_poly.pdbx_seq_one_letter_code
_entity_poly.pdbx_strand_id
1 'polypeptide(L)'
;MKMRKHLILFAVLIGLIVSSCGYRNPYVYSGPDKSLYITNWPNRTNDLLLDAKIYQKLVSWFQKSGSITVIKEKKGAQLILAGEIMSIDLPSLSYGSDNDATEVKVLLTVRYVLKDIESGKVLIEVGRETWTEEYKVGATSSESSDNEKEALDIIIDDLAEKIYINTLNKLSK
;
A
#
# COMPACT_ATOMS: atom_id res chain seq x y z
N MET A 1 -54.57 25.75 5.12
CA MET A 1 -53.34 26.33 4.59
C MET A 1 -52.07 25.89 5.36
N LYS A 2 -52.11 25.70 6.67
CA LYS A 2 -50.95 25.23 7.50
C LYS A 2 -50.55 23.77 7.15
N MET A 3 -51.48 22.87 6.95
CA MET A 3 -51.20 21.44 6.65
C MET A 3 -50.39 21.23 5.35
N ARG A 4 -50.69 21.99 4.28
CA ARG A 4 -49.97 21.94 3.01
C ARG A 4 -48.48 22.39 3.15
N LYS A 5 -48.21 23.37 4.03
CA LYS A 5 -46.84 23.83 4.30
C LYS A 5 -46.00 22.75 5.01
N HIS A 6 -46.59 22.03 5.97
CA HIS A 6 -45.91 20.94 6.65
C HIS A 6 -45.67 19.75 5.74
N LEU A 7 -46.59 19.47 4.80
CA LEU A 7 -46.40 18.40 3.82
C LEU A 7 -45.28 18.70 2.85
N ILE A 8 -45.18 19.95 2.40
CA ILE A 8 -44.06 20.40 1.52
C ILE A 8 -42.72 20.36 2.27
N LEU A 9 -42.70 20.82 3.53
CA LEU A 9 -41.51 20.79 4.35
C LEU A 9 -40.99 19.35 4.57
N PHE A 10 -41.95 18.42 4.81
CA PHE A 10 -41.66 16.99 4.99
C PHE A 10 -41.13 16.33 3.70
N ALA A 11 -41.71 16.69 2.54
CA ALA A 11 -41.25 16.21 1.24
C ALA A 11 -39.83 16.70 0.90
N VAL A 12 -39.49 17.97 1.21
CA VAL A 12 -38.17 18.53 1.05
C VAL A 12 -37.17 17.87 1.98
N LEU A 13 -37.55 17.60 3.24
CA LEU A 13 -36.68 16.91 4.19
C LEU A 13 -36.39 15.47 3.75
N ILE A 14 -37.38 14.74 3.22
CA ILE A 14 -37.15 13.39 2.65
C ILE A 14 -36.28 13.48 1.41
N GLY A 15 -36.45 14.48 0.54
CA GLY A 15 -35.62 14.70 -0.63
C GLY A 15 -34.12 14.92 -0.27
N LEU A 16 -33.85 15.61 0.83
CA LEU A 16 -32.49 15.84 1.34
C LEU A 16 -31.84 14.57 1.92
N ILE A 17 -32.62 13.66 2.48
CA ILE A 17 -32.14 12.39 3.04
C ILE A 17 -31.81 11.40 1.92
N VAL A 18 -32.54 11.42 0.81
CA VAL A 18 -32.34 10.53 -0.35
C VAL A 18 -31.12 10.97 -1.21
N SER A 19 -30.68 12.24 -1.09
CA SER A 19 -29.47 12.74 -1.75
C SER A 19 -28.17 12.30 -1.06
N SER A 20 -28.21 11.28 -0.19
CA SER A 20 -27.02 10.72 0.42
C SER A 20 -26.09 10.23 -0.69
N CYS A 21 -25.07 11.04 -0.99
CA CYS A 21 -23.96 10.67 -1.86
C CYS A 21 -23.45 9.30 -1.42
N GLY A 22 -23.53 8.30 -2.29
CA GLY A 22 -23.03 6.98 -2.03
C GLY A 22 -21.55 7.06 -1.64
N TYR A 23 -21.26 6.97 -0.35
CA TYR A 23 -19.90 6.87 0.16
C TYR A 23 -19.30 5.57 -0.39
N ARG A 24 -18.44 5.69 -1.39
CA ARG A 24 -17.69 4.56 -1.94
C ARG A 24 -16.44 4.38 -1.11
N ASN A 25 -16.36 3.27 -0.40
CA ASN A 25 -15.15 2.92 0.36
C ASN A 25 -13.97 2.76 -0.63
N PRO A 26 -12.92 3.59 -0.55
CA PRO A 26 -11.78 3.53 -1.47
C PRO A 26 -10.96 2.23 -1.33
N TYR A 27 -11.15 1.50 -0.24
CA TYR A 27 -10.46 0.23 0.04
C TYR A 27 -11.19 -1.01 -0.49
N VAL A 28 -12.34 -0.84 -1.18
CA VAL A 28 -13.12 -1.96 -1.69
C VAL A 28 -13.27 -1.85 -3.21
N TYR A 29 -12.77 -2.86 -3.90
CA TYR A 29 -13.01 -3.01 -5.33
C TYR A 29 -14.40 -3.63 -5.56
N SER A 30 -15.23 -2.93 -6.33
CA SER A 30 -16.62 -3.32 -6.62
C SER A 30 -16.80 -3.87 -8.05
N GLY A 31 -15.71 -4.12 -8.78
CA GLY A 31 -15.71 -4.69 -10.12
C GLY A 31 -15.79 -6.22 -10.12
N PRO A 32 -15.69 -6.85 -11.30
CA PRO A 32 -15.65 -8.30 -11.41
C PRO A 32 -14.43 -8.89 -10.72
N ASP A 33 -14.59 -10.09 -10.17
CA ASP A 33 -13.51 -10.80 -9.48
C ASP A 33 -12.26 -10.90 -10.34
N LYS A 34 -11.11 -10.64 -9.73
CA LYS A 34 -9.79 -10.70 -10.38
C LYS A 34 -8.85 -11.63 -9.62
N SER A 35 -8.09 -12.41 -10.38
CA SER A 35 -6.99 -13.20 -9.84
C SER A 35 -5.67 -12.49 -10.06
N LEU A 36 -4.91 -12.30 -8.97
CA LEU A 36 -3.62 -11.62 -8.96
C LEU A 36 -2.50 -12.61 -8.59
N TYR A 37 -1.49 -12.68 -9.41
CA TYR A 37 -0.23 -13.35 -9.10
C TYR A 37 0.82 -12.30 -8.71
N ILE A 38 1.37 -12.41 -7.50
CA ILE A 38 2.48 -11.58 -7.02
C ILE A 38 3.76 -12.39 -7.20
N THR A 39 4.71 -11.86 -7.97
CA THR A 39 6.00 -12.53 -8.15
C THR A 39 6.86 -12.41 -6.90
N ASN A 40 7.84 -13.29 -6.78
CA ASN A 40 8.93 -13.06 -5.84
C ASN A 40 9.75 -11.84 -6.32
N TRP A 41 9.98 -10.86 -5.44
CA TRP A 41 10.74 -9.65 -5.79
C TRP A 41 12.23 -9.90 -5.56
N PRO A 42 13.07 -9.79 -6.61
CA PRO A 42 14.52 -9.82 -6.41
C PRO A 42 14.95 -8.79 -5.37
N ASN A 43 15.67 -9.24 -4.35
CA ASN A 43 16.21 -8.41 -3.28
C ASN A 43 17.69 -8.16 -3.56
N ARG A 44 18.07 -6.90 -3.86
CA ARG A 44 19.46 -6.48 -4.08
C ARG A 44 20.12 -5.89 -2.84
N THR A 45 19.46 -6.00 -1.70
CA THR A 45 19.99 -5.49 -0.42
C THR A 45 20.64 -6.61 0.39
N ASN A 46 21.31 -6.21 1.47
CA ASN A 46 21.87 -7.15 2.43
C ASN A 46 20.90 -7.53 3.54
N ASP A 47 19.68 -6.91 3.57
CA ASP A 47 18.62 -7.27 4.52
C ASP A 47 17.94 -8.54 4.06
N LEU A 48 18.21 -9.61 4.79
CA LEU A 48 17.62 -10.92 4.53
C LEU A 48 16.10 -10.89 4.83
N LEU A 49 15.31 -11.58 4.01
CA LEU A 49 13.86 -11.73 4.14
C LEU A 49 13.03 -10.47 3.85
N LEU A 50 13.62 -9.39 3.38
CA LEU A 50 12.88 -8.17 3.01
C LEU A 50 11.86 -8.44 1.90
N ASP A 51 12.20 -9.27 0.93
CA ASP A 51 11.30 -9.76 -0.12
C ASP A 51 10.11 -10.54 0.44
N ALA A 52 10.35 -11.40 1.42
CA ALA A 52 9.29 -12.16 2.09
C ALA A 52 8.35 -11.25 2.90
N LYS A 53 8.89 -10.25 3.60
CA LYS A 53 8.09 -9.25 4.34
C LYS A 53 7.20 -8.44 3.40
N ILE A 54 7.76 -7.91 2.30
CA ILE A 54 6.99 -7.17 1.30
C ILE A 54 5.89 -8.06 0.69
N TYR A 55 6.21 -9.30 0.31
CA TYR A 55 5.24 -10.24 -0.22
C TYR A 55 4.09 -10.48 0.77
N GLN A 56 4.37 -10.74 2.04
CA GLN A 56 3.35 -10.98 3.07
C GLN A 56 2.43 -9.76 3.26
N LYS A 57 2.98 -8.55 3.28
CA LYS A 57 2.18 -7.34 3.41
C LYS A 57 1.32 -7.08 2.18
N LEU A 58 1.84 -7.27 0.97
CA LEU A 58 1.06 -7.19 -0.27
C LEU A 58 -0.11 -8.17 -0.24
N VAL A 59 0.15 -9.45 0.09
CA VAL A 59 -0.92 -10.47 0.21
C VAL A 59 -1.97 -10.03 1.22
N SER A 60 -1.55 -9.54 2.40
CA SER A 60 -2.46 -9.07 3.45
C SER A 60 -3.36 -7.93 2.98
N TRP A 61 -2.80 -6.95 2.26
CA TRP A 61 -3.59 -5.84 1.72
C TRP A 61 -4.57 -6.28 0.65
N PHE A 62 -4.14 -7.12 -0.30
CA PHE A 62 -5.04 -7.62 -1.35
C PHE A 62 -6.16 -8.52 -0.83
N GLN A 63 -5.95 -9.25 0.27
CA GLN A 63 -6.99 -10.04 0.93
C GLN A 63 -8.14 -9.19 1.50
N LYS A 64 -7.91 -7.91 1.77
CA LYS A 64 -8.96 -6.97 2.22
C LYS A 64 -9.99 -6.63 1.12
N SER A 65 -9.65 -6.87 -0.14
CA SER A 65 -10.48 -6.48 -1.29
C SER A 65 -11.78 -7.28 -1.41
N GLY A 66 -11.80 -8.54 -1.01
CA GLY A 66 -12.92 -9.46 -1.26
C GLY A 66 -13.08 -9.90 -2.73
N SER A 67 -12.74 -9.03 -3.69
CA SER A 67 -12.90 -9.29 -5.15
C SER A 67 -11.56 -9.43 -5.89
N ILE A 68 -10.43 -9.33 -5.18
CA ILE A 68 -9.11 -9.63 -5.75
C ILE A 68 -8.49 -10.79 -4.98
N THR A 69 -8.40 -11.95 -5.63
CA THR A 69 -7.84 -13.15 -5.02
C THR A 69 -6.37 -13.30 -5.39
N VAL A 70 -5.49 -13.33 -4.39
CA VAL A 70 -4.08 -13.64 -4.64
C VAL A 70 -3.91 -15.14 -4.82
N ILE A 71 -3.32 -15.53 -5.94
CA ILE A 71 -3.07 -16.92 -6.29
C ILE A 71 -1.57 -17.24 -6.32
N LYS A 72 -1.21 -18.49 -6.01
CA LYS A 72 0.18 -18.93 -5.87
C LYS A 72 0.90 -19.19 -7.20
N GLU A 73 0.15 -19.42 -8.26
CA GLU A 73 0.69 -19.78 -9.57
C GLU A 73 0.31 -18.74 -10.62
N LYS A 74 1.24 -18.44 -11.51
CA LYS A 74 0.98 -17.53 -12.64
C LYS A 74 -0.11 -18.06 -13.58
N LYS A 75 -0.24 -19.40 -13.67
CA LYS A 75 -1.27 -20.03 -14.49
C LYS A 75 -2.65 -19.74 -13.90
N GLY A 76 -3.50 -19.11 -14.70
CA GLY A 76 -4.84 -18.69 -14.28
C GLY A 76 -4.90 -17.30 -13.63
N ALA A 77 -3.78 -16.60 -13.51
CA ALA A 77 -3.80 -15.20 -13.09
C ALA A 77 -4.28 -14.29 -14.22
N GLN A 78 -5.12 -13.32 -13.88
CA GLN A 78 -5.52 -12.24 -14.78
C GLN A 78 -4.57 -11.03 -14.65
N LEU A 79 -4.03 -10.83 -13.46
CA LEU A 79 -3.11 -9.76 -13.14
C LEU A 79 -1.79 -10.33 -12.65
N ILE A 80 -0.68 -9.65 -12.98
CA ILE A 80 0.63 -9.94 -12.43
C ILE A 80 1.23 -8.67 -11.85
N LEU A 81 1.62 -8.74 -10.57
CA LEU A 81 2.40 -7.71 -9.88
C LEU A 81 3.84 -8.22 -9.73
N ALA A 82 4.76 -7.56 -10.41
CA ALA A 82 6.17 -7.85 -10.33
C ALA A 82 6.91 -6.62 -9.81
N GLY A 83 7.96 -6.82 -9.03
CA GLY A 83 8.77 -5.73 -8.50
C GLY A 83 10.19 -6.18 -8.20
N GLU A 84 10.98 -5.25 -7.69
CA GLU A 84 12.37 -5.42 -7.30
C GLU A 84 12.71 -4.47 -6.17
N ILE A 85 13.44 -4.94 -5.18
CA ILE A 85 14.00 -4.16 -4.08
C ILE A 85 15.40 -3.73 -4.53
N MET A 86 15.59 -2.44 -4.75
CA MET A 86 16.80 -1.90 -5.36
C MET A 86 17.87 -1.58 -4.34
N SER A 87 17.52 -0.88 -3.26
CA SER A 87 18.43 -0.54 -2.16
C SER A 87 17.67 -0.30 -0.85
N ILE A 88 18.40 -0.45 0.25
CA ILE A 88 18.09 0.07 1.57
C ILE A 88 19.31 0.87 2.04
N ASP A 89 19.08 2.10 2.47
CA ASP A 89 20.14 3.00 2.92
C ASP A 89 19.73 3.60 4.28
N LEU A 90 20.70 3.82 5.17
CA LEU A 90 20.51 4.26 6.56
C LEU A 90 21.36 5.49 6.88
N PRO A 91 21.12 6.65 6.23
CA PRO A 91 21.85 7.86 6.55
C PRO A 91 21.50 8.41 7.93
N SER A 92 22.49 8.80 8.71
CA SER A 92 22.28 9.52 9.97
C SER A 92 21.79 10.92 9.71
N LEU A 93 20.78 11.35 10.49
CA LEU A 93 20.16 12.69 10.37
C LEU A 93 20.70 13.66 11.40
N SER A 94 20.93 13.20 12.63
CA SER A 94 21.40 14.03 13.73
C SER A 94 22.46 13.31 14.56
N TYR A 95 23.28 14.11 15.22
CA TYR A 95 24.38 13.65 16.07
C TYR A 95 24.30 14.31 17.44
N GLY A 96 24.59 13.55 18.48
CA GLY A 96 24.72 14.04 19.86
C GLY A 96 26.01 14.80 20.10
N SER A 97 26.22 15.26 21.35
CA SER A 97 27.43 15.99 21.76
C SER A 97 28.71 15.17 21.56
N ASP A 98 28.62 13.85 21.61
CA ASP A 98 29.73 12.91 21.47
C ASP A 98 29.94 12.44 20.03
N ASN A 99 29.27 13.10 19.07
CA ASN A 99 29.32 12.80 17.64
C ASN A 99 28.71 11.42 17.25
N ASP A 100 27.91 10.84 18.14
CA ASP A 100 27.15 9.63 17.85
C ASP A 100 25.82 9.99 17.21
N ALA A 101 25.36 9.17 16.25
CA ALA A 101 24.06 9.35 15.62
C ALA A 101 22.95 9.20 16.66
N THR A 102 22.02 10.16 16.69
CA THR A 102 20.83 10.13 17.58
C THR A 102 19.56 9.83 16.81
N GLU A 103 19.57 10.06 15.51
CA GLU A 103 18.45 9.81 14.61
C GLU A 103 18.95 9.33 13.25
N VAL A 104 18.29 8.34 12.70
CA VAL A 104 18.62 7.71 11.41
C VAL A 104 17.37 7.64 10.55
N LYS A 105 17.55 7.82 9.25
CA LYS A 105 16.49 7.65 8.24
C LYS A 105 16.66 6.32 7.53
N VAL A 106 15.58 5.54 7.43
CA VAL A 106 15.50 4.39 6.53
C VAL A 106 15.07 4.88 5.16
N LEU A 107 15.79 4.49 4.11
CA LEU A 107 15.47 4.78 2.72
C LEU A 107 15.34 3.45 1.97
N LEU A 108 14.10 3.02 1.71
CA LEU A 108 13.82 1.83 0.90
C LEU A 108 13.48 2.24 -0.52
N THR A 109 14.27 1.79 -1.50
CA THR A 109 14.03 2.06 -2.91
C THR A 109 13.58 0.79 -3.63
N VAL A 110 12.43 0.91 -4.31
CA VAL A 110 11.81 -0.19 -5.07
C VAL A 110 11.43 0.25 -6.47
N ARG A 111 11.18 -0.72 -7.34
CA ARG A 111 10.45 -0.56 -8.59
C ARG A 111 9.42 -1.66 -8.73
N TYR A 112 8.30 -1.39 -9.42
CA TYR A 112 7.26 -2.40 -9.63
C TYR A 112 6.40 -2.10 -10.85
N VAL A 113 5.75 -3.15 -11.35
CA VAL A 113 4.83 -3.10 -12.47
C VAL A 113 3.62 -3.99 -12.18
N LEU A 114 2.43 -3.45 -12.45
CA LEU A 114 1.19 -4.23 -12.52
C LEU A 114 0.76 -4.35 -13.97
N LYS A 115 0.53 -5.57 -14.44
CA LYS A 115 0.15 -5.86 -15.81
C LYS A 115 -1.10 -6.73 -15.85
N ASP A 116 -2.00 -6.42 -16.74
CA ASP A 116 -3.09 -7.31 -17.14
C ASP A 116 -2.53 -8.35 -18.13
N ILE A 117 -2.72 -9.62 -17.80
CA ILE A 117 -2.10 -10.73 -18.56
C ILE A 117 -2.84 -10.97 -19.88
N GLU A 118 -4.17 -10.84 -19.87
CA GLU A 118 -5.01 -11.12 -21.02
C GLU A 118 -4.82 -10.07 -22.12
N SER A 119 -4.92 -8.80 -21.77
CA SER A 119 -4.72 -7.69 -22.72
C SER A 119 -3.26 -7.36 -22.99
N GLY A 120 -2.34 -7.85 -22.15
CA GLY A 120 -0.93 -7.48 -22.18
C GLY A 120 -0.64 -6.03 -21.75
N LYS A 121 -1.66 -5.30 -21.27
CA LYS A 121 -1.56 -3.87 -20.92
C LYS A 121 -0.86 -3.68 -19.57
N VAL A 122 0.09 -2.76 -19.53
CA VAL A 122 0.66 -2.26 -18.29
C VAL A 122 -0.33 -1.29 -17.64
N LEU A 123 -0.80 -1.61 -16.44
CA LEU A 123 -1.76 -0.82 -15.68
C LEU A 123 -1.06 0.20 -14.77
N ILE A 124 0.05 -0.22 -14.15
CA ILE A 124 0.90 0.60 -13.27
C ILE A 124 2.34 0.29 -13.62
N GLU A 125 3.16 1.32 -13.73
CA GLU A 125 4.61 1.19 -13.87
C GLU A 125 5.29 2.25 -13.03
N VAL A 126 6.12 1.80 -12.11
CA VAL A 126 6.94 2.65 -11.25
C VAL A 126 8.40 2.20 -11.38
N GLY A 127 9.16 2.95 -12.15
CA GLY A 127 10.56 2.63 -12.47
C GLY A 127 11.50 2.80 -11.28
N ARG A 128 11.18 3.71 -10.37
CA ARG A 128 11.92 3.95 -9.12
C ARG A 128 11.05 4.74 -8.15
N GLU A 129 10.97 4.27 -6.91
CA GLU A 129 10.30 4.95 -5.83
C GLU A 129 11.05 4.72 -4.53
N THR A 130 11.30 5.80 -3.79
CA THR A 130 11.99 5.73 -2.49
C THR A 130 11.00 6.08 -1.39
N TRP A 131 10.91 5.21 -0.41
CA TRP A 131 10.12 5.35 0.81
C TRP A 131 11.03 5.65 1.97
N THR A 132 10.56 6.47 2.90
CA THR A 132 11.39 6.96 4.00
C THR A 132 10.65 6.94 5.32
N GLU A 133 11.32 6.52 6.37
CA GLU A 133 10.88 6.62 7.76
C GLU A 133 12.09 6.95 8.65
N GLU A 134 11.85 7.60 9.76
CA GLU A 134 12.90 8.04 10.68
C GLU A 134 12.76 7.28 12.00
N TYR A 135 13.90 6.87 12.57
CA TYR A 135 13.90 6.27 13.89
C TYR A 135 15.01 6.86 14.77
N LYS A 136 14.76 6.84 16.08
CA LYS A 136 15.76 7.23 17.08
C LYS A 136 16.70 6.10 17.38
N VAL A 137 17.99 6.39 17.45
CA VAL A 137 18.99 5.44 17.95
C VAL A 137 18.70 5.18 19.43
N GLY A 138 18.54 3.93 19.81
CA GLY A 138 18.28 3.53 21.18
C GLY A 138 19.52 3.59 22.05
N ALA A 139 19.32 3.51 23.36
CA ALA A 139 20.41 3.45 24.34
C ALA A 139 21.26 2.16 24.24
N THR A 140 20.72 1.14 23.59
CA THR A 140 21.38 -0.13 23.33
C THR A 140 21.32 -0.50 21.85
N SER A 141 22.23 -1.36 21.40
CA SER A 141 22.19 -1.90 20.03
C SER A 141 20.93 -2.69 19.72
N SER A 142 20.35 -3.37 20.72
CA SER A 142 19.09 -4.10 20.56
C SER A 142 17.93 -3.13 20.32
N GLU A 143 17.83 -2.09 21.14
CA GLU A 143 16.79 -1.06 21.01
C GLU A 143 16.88 -0.34 19.65
N SER A 144 18.10 0.02 19.20
CA SER A 144 18.31 0.61 17.87
C SER A 144 17.85 -0.32 16.76
N SER A 145 18.18 -1.63 16.86
CA SER A 145 17.74 -2.62 15.87
C SER A 145 16.22 -2.83 15.85
N ASP A 146 15.57 -2.74 17.00
CA ASP A 146 14.11 -2.88 17.08
C ASP A 146 13.42 -1.65 16.50
N ASN A 147 13.92 -0.44 16.77
CA ASN A 147 13.42 0.82 16.19
C ASN A 147 13.61 0.85 14.65
N GLU A 148 14.75 0.37 14.15
CA GLU A 148 15.01 0.23 12.70
C GLU A 148 14.00 -0.74 12.04
N LYS A 149 13.74 -1.89 12.65
CA LYS A 149 12.76 -2.87 12.16
C LYS A 149 11.36 -2.29 12.13
N GLU A 150 10.97 -1.54 13.18
CA GLU A 150 9.66 -0.88 13.24
C GLU A 150 9.52 0.15 12.11
N ALA A 151 10.52 1.01 11.90
CA ALA A 151 10.52 1.97 10.80
C ALA A 151 10.41 1.28 9.43
N LEU A 152 11.15 0.19 9.24
CA LEU A 152 11.08 -0.59 8.01
C LEU A 152 9.71 -1.26 7.81
N ASP A 153 9.10 -1.78 8.87
CA ASP A 153 7.77 -2.40 8.81
C ASP A 153 6.67 -1.38 8.48
N ILE A 154 6.80 -0.12 8.94
CA ILE A 154 5.94 1.01 8.55
C ILE A 154 6.07 1.28 7.05
N ILE A 155 7.30 1.45 6.55
CA ILE A 155 7.56 1.67 5.11
C ILE A 155 6.94 0.56 4.26
N ILE A 156 7.10 -0.69 4.66
CA ILE A 156 6.60 -1.85 3.90
C ILE A 156 5.07 -1.88 3.89
N ASP A 157 4.43 -1.51 5.01
CA ASP A 157 2.96 -1.44 5.09
C ASP A 157 2.41 -0.35 4.19
N ASP A 158 2.98 0.85 4.24
CA ASP A 158 2.60 2.00 3.42
C ASP A 158 2.81 1.75 1.92
N LEU A 159 3.93 1.11 1.55
CA LEU A 159 4.21 0.67 0.18
C LEU A 159 3.13 -0.30 -0.32
N ALA A 160 2.80 -1.31 0.49
CA ALA A 160 1.81 -2.32 0.14
C ALA A 160 0.41 -1.72 0.04
N GLU A 161 0.03 -0.81 0.95
CA GLU A 161 -1.21 -0.06 0.90
C GLU A 161 -1.33 0.76 -0.38
N LYS A 162 -0.30 1.54 -0.72
CA LYS A 162 -0.29 2.37 -1.93
C LYS A 162 -0.42 1.54 -3.20
N ILE A 163 0.31 0.42 -3.29
CA ILE A 163 0.19 -0.48 -4.44
C ILE A 163 -1.23 -1.02 -4.54
N TYR A 164 -1.82 -1.44 -3.43
CA TYR A 164 -3.19 -1.91 -3.34
C TYR A 164 -4.19 -0.85 -3.82
N ILE A 165 -4.17 0.35 -3.23
CA ILE A 165 -5.08 1.45 -3.59
C ILE A 165 -4.93 1.85 -5.06
N ASN A 166 -3.69 1.96 -5.56
CA ASN A 166 -3.43 2.27 -6.96
C ASN A 166 -3.99 1.18 -7.89
N THR A 167 -3.90 -0.08 -7.49
CA THR A 167 -4.49 -1.20 -8.23
C THR A 167 -6.00 -1.08 -8.31
N LEU A 168 -6.68 -0.81 -7.19
CA LEU A 168 -8.13 -0.61 -7.16
C LEU A 168 -8.55 0.54 -8.09
N ASN A 169 -7.84 1.67 -8.00
CA ASN A 169 -8.12 2.85 -8.82
C ASN A 169 -7.95 2.59 -10.33
N LYS A 170 -7.01 1.73 -10.71
CA LYS A 170 -6.79 1.36 -12.12
C LYS A 170 -7.82 0.39 -12.65
N LEU A 171 -8.30 -0.53 -11.81
CA LEU A 171 -9.30 -1.52 -12.17
C LEU A 171 -10.74 -0.94 -12.18
N SER A 172 -10.96 0.18 -11.49
CA SER A 172 -12.27 0.84 -11.38
C SER A 172 -12.56 1.82 -12.53
N LYS A 173 -11.62 2.01 -13.46
CA LYS A 173 -11.73 2.87 -14.66
C LYS A 173 -12.05 2.05 -15.89
#